data_633419abcfc0877258474a0954ba73fa
#
_entry.id   633419abcfc0877258474a0954ba73fa
#
_cell.length_a   1.000
_cell.length_b   1.000
_cell.length_c   1.000
_cell.angle_alpha   90.00
_cell.angle_beta   90.00
_cell.angle_gamma   90.00
#
_symmetry.space_group_name_H-M   'P 1'
#
loop_
_entity.id
_entity.type
_entity.pdbx_description
1 polymer ?
#
loop_
_entity_poly.entity_id
_entity_poly.type
_entity_poly.pdbx_seq_one_letter_code
_entity_poly.pdbx_strand_id
1 'polypeptide(L)'
;MVKDFGNMALKEGLLTRNREPQIKYLEKEEVYKLFMAIKGKNYRDKALFDLIYRHGLRRIEATWLKRDWVHSGRIWIQRAKNGISQEYNLHPASEKLLELYLDQRGEDANPYLFVSRESGNIRPISSGLIYHLFQKYAARAGIAPEKRFVHILRHSIAVHLLNAGWDISDVQDWLGHKDIRNTAIYGKISNKRREMQFKKLLKSNEIANTLSGV
;
A
#
# COMPACT_ATOMS: atom_id res chain seq x y z
N MET A 1 24.12 14.85 58.81
CA MET A 1 22.82 14.15 58.80
C MET A 1 22.41 14.03 57.34
N VAL A 2 22.92 12.99 56.68
CA VAL A 2 22.64 12.69 55.31
C VAL A 2 21.43 11.77 55.31
N LYS A 3 20.29 12.23 54.79
CA LYS A 3 19.08 11.40 54.67
C LYS A 3 19.17 10.59 53.38
N ASP A 4 19.14 9.28 53.56
CA ASP A 4 18.96 8.23 52.60
C ASP A 4 17.85 8.53 51.58
N PHE A 5 18.24 8.63 50.32
CA PHE A 5 17.34 8.38 49.17
C PHE A 5 17.41 6.89 48.82
N GLY A 6 17.10 6.07 49.82
CA GLY A 6 17.02 4.65 49.67
C GLY A 6 15.69 4.23 49.06
N ASN A 7 15.75 3.44 48.00
CA ASN A 7 14.76 2.45 47.55
C ASN A 7 13.35 2.99 47.23
N MET A 8 13.24 3.70 46.14
CA MET A 8 12.00 3.67 45.38
C MET A 8 12.05 2.42 44.47
N ALA A 9 11.59 1.31 45.02
CA ALA A 9 11.37 0.09 44.24
C ALA A 9 10.55 0.45 43.00
N LEU A 10 11.18 0.34 41.87
CA LEU A 10 10.51 0.41 40.58
C LEU A 10 9.42 -0.66 40.56
N LYS A 11 8.18 -0.26 40.78
CA LYS A 11 7.02 -1.13 40.61
C LYS A 11 7.06 -1.63 39.15
N GLU A 12 7.41 -2.88 38.97
CA GLU A 12 7.43 -3.60 37.69
C GLU A 12 6.09 -3.57 36.91
N GLY A 13 5.06 -2.90 37.46
CA GLY A 13 3.73 -2.77 36.88
C GLY A 13 3.50 -1.57 35.96
N LEU A 14 4.43 -0.63 35.80
CA LEU A 14 4.20 0.62 35.07
C LEU A 14 4.77 0.61 33.64
N LEU A 15 5.36 -0.47 33.19
CA LEU A 15 5.85 -0.67 31.82
C LEU A 15 5.08 -1.76 31.05
N THR A 16 3.80 -1.94 31.29
CA THR A 16 2.95 -2.46 30.22
C THR A 16 2.87 -1.35 29.17
N ARG A 17 3.92 -1.27 28.33
CA ARG A 17 3.81 -0.59 27.04
C ARG A 17 2.54 -1.14 26.43
N ASN A 18 1.47 -0.36 26.40
CA ASN A 18 0.39 -0.55 25.46
C ASN A 18 1.08 -0.66 24.09
N ARG A 19 1.34 -1.88 23.63
CA ARG A 19 1.84 -2.11 22.29
C ARG A 19 0.69 -1.68 21.39
N GLU A 20 0.72 -0.41 20.96
CA GLU A 20 -0.18 0.03 19.90
C GLU A 20 -0.12 -1.03 18.81
N PRO A 21 -1.27 -1.45 18.26
CA PRO A 21 -1.30 -2.51 17.28
C PRO A 21 -0.40 -2.12 16.12
N GLN A 22 0.71 -2.82 15.98
CA GLN A 22 1.68 -2.56 14.93
C GLN A 22 1.02 -2.92 13.61
N ILE A 23 0.87 -1.95 12.70
CA ILE A 23 0.31 -2.19 11.39
C ILE A 23 1.18 -3.19 10.65
N LYS A 24 0.56 -4.29 10.24
CA LYS A 24 1.21 -5.30 9.41
C LYS A 24 1.27 -4.80 7.97
N TYR A 25 2.41 -5.00 7.34
CA TYR A 25 2.64 -4.72 5.92
C TYR A 25 3.60 -5.76 5.34
N LEU A 26 3.67 -5.83 4.02
CA LEU A 26 4.64 -6.66 3.30
C LEU A 26 5.89 -5.83 3.03
N GLU A 27 7.06 -6.39 3.28
CA GLU A 27 8.32 -5.83 2.80
C GLU A 27 8.37 -5.91 1.27
N LYS A 28 9.27 -5.15 0.63
CA LYS A 28 9.39 -5.13 -0.85
C LYS A 28 9.67 -6.53 -1.41
N GLU A 29 10.48 -7.32 -0.72
CA GLU A 29 10.80 -8.71 -1.06
C GLU A 29 9.58 -9.63 -0.96
N GLU A 30 8.70 -9.42 0.03
CA GLU A 30 7.44 -10.17 0.16
C GLU A 30 6.46 -9.80 -0.96
N VAL A 31 6.37 -8.51 -1.32
CA VAL A 31 5.58 -8.04 -2.47
C VAL A 31 6.11 -8.69 -3.76
N TYR A 32 7.42 -8.68 -3.99
CA TYR A 32 8.03 -9.35 -5.14
C TYR A 32 7.67 -10.84 -5.19
N LYS A 33 7.82 -11.57 -4.09
CA LYS A 33 7.46 -12.99 -3.98
C LYS A 33 5.97 -13.23 -4.29
N LEU A 34 5.09 -12.33 -3.83
CA LEU A 34 3.66 -12.40 -4.14
C LEU A 34 3.41 -12.35 -5.65
N PHE A 35 4.03 -11.40 -6.36
CA PHE A 35 3.89 -11.30 -7.81
C PHE A 35 4.49 -12.50 -8.56
N MET A 36 5.61 -13.01 -8.11
CA MET A 36 6.23 -14.21 -8.68
C MET A 36 5.39 -15.48 -8.46
N ALA A 37 4.55 -15.50 -7.42
CA ALA A 37 3.62 -16.60 -7.17
C ALA A 37 2.43 -16.64 -8.16
N ILE A 38 2.18 -15.54 -8.91
CA ILE A 38 1.19 -15.48 -9.99
C ILE A 38 1.82 -16.01 -11.27
N LYS A 39 1.78 -17.35 -11.44
CA LYS A 39 2.48 -18.04 -12.52
C LYS A 39 1.86 -17.80 -13.92
N GLY A 40 2.70 -17.97 -14.93
CA GLY A 40 2.30 -17.99 -16.34
C GLY A 40 1.73 -16.66 -16.84
N LYS A 41 0.89 -16.76 -17.89
CA LYS A 41 0.23 -15.62 -18.55
C LYS A 41 -1.06 -15.20 -17.84
N ASN A 42 -1.10 -15.24 -16.49
CA ASN A 42 -2.27 -14.78 -15.73
C ASN A 42 -2.20 -13.25 -15.56
N TYR A 43 -2.30 -12.56 -16.68
CA TYR A 43 -2.15 -11.10 -16.76
C TYR A 43 -3.26 -10.37 -16.00
N ARG A 44 -4.50 -10.90 -15.97
CA ARG A 44 -5.59 -10.33 -15.17
C ARG A 44 -5.20 -10.17 -13.70
N ASP A 45 -4.75 -11.25 -13.08
CA ASP A 45 -4.46 -11.24 -11.65
C ASP A 45 -3.20 -10.42 -11.35
N LYS A 46 -2.20 -10.44 -12.25
CA LYS A 46 -1.03 -9.57 -12.15
C LYS A 46 -1.42 -8.10 -12.20
N ALA A 47 -2.18 -7.67 -13.21
CA ALA A 47 -2.64 -6.29 -13.34
C ALA A 47 -3.54 -5.87 -12.17
N LEU A 48 -4.46 -6.74 -11.74
CA LEU A 48 -5.33 -6.50 -10.60
C LEU A 48 -4.55 -6.19 -9.32
N PHE A 49 -3.62 -7.07 -8.93
CA PHE A 49 -2.86 -6.89 -7.70
C PHE A 49 -1.79 -5.79 -7.81
N ASP A 50 -1.28 -5.52 -9.02
CA ASP A 50 -0.41 -4.38 -9.27
C ASP A 50 -1.14 -3.05 -9.01
N LEU A 51 -2.36 -2.87 -9.55
CA LEU A 51 -3.16 -1.68 -9.28
C LEU A 51 -3.57 -1.57 -7.82
N ILE A 52 -3.98 -2.69 -7.18
CA ILE A 52 -4.30 -2.70 -5.76
C ILE A 52 -3.11 -2.24 -4.93
N TYR A 53 -1.91 -2.71 -5.23
CA TYR A 53 -0.70 -2.32 -4.53
C TYR A 53 -0.30 -0.88 -4.83
N ARG A 54 -0.06 -0.53 -6.10
CA ARG A 54 0.51 0.78 -6.46
C ARG A 54 -0.39 1.95 -6.12
N HIS A 55 -1.70 1.81 -6.34
CA HIS A 55 -2.67 2.87 -6.05
C HIS A 55 -3.36 2.70 -4.69
N GLY A 56 -2.94 1.71 -3.91
CA GLY A 56 -3.49 1.44 -2.59
C GLY A 56 -5.00 1.20 -2.61
N LEU A 57 -5.53 0.51 -3.61
CA LEU A 57 -6.97 0.28 -3.74
C LEU A 57 -7.51 -0.56 -2.60
N ARG A 58 -8.71 -0.20 -2.14
CA ARG A 58 -9.49 -1.14 -1.33
C ARG A 58 -10.02 -2.26 -2.24
N ARG A 59 -10.21 -3.44 -1.68
CA ARG A 59 -10.72 -4.60 -2.42
C ARG A 59 -12.00 -4.30 -3.22
N ILE A 60 -12.92 -3.55 -2.62
CA ILE A 60 -14.17 -3.16 -3.28
C ILE A 60 -13.93 -2.14 -4.40
N GLU A 61 -12.99 -1.20 -4.25
CA GLU A 61 -12.66 -0.19 -5.26
C GLU A 61 -12.15 -0.86 -6.55
N ALA A 62 -11.37 -1.94 -6.41
CA ALA A 62 -10.89 -2.70 -7.55
C ALA A 62 -12.01 -3.36 -8.36
N THR A 63 -13.16 -3.66 -7.76
CA THR A 63 -14.33 -4.23 -8.46
C THR A 63 -15.10 -3.18 -9.28
N TRP A 64 -14.91 -1.90 -8.98
CA TRP A 64 -15.62 -0.80 -9.64
C TRP A 64 -14.88 -0.24 -10.85
N LEU A 65 -13.59 -0.57 -11.01
CA LEU A 65 -12.79 -0.05 -12.11
C LEU A 65 -13.43 -0.40 -13.45
N LYS A 66 -13.51 0.59 -14.34
CA LYS A 66 -14.05 0.46 -15.70
C LYS A 66 -12.95 0.55 -16.74
N ARG A 67 -13.18 -0.02 -17.92
CA ARG A 67 -12.22 0.01 -19.04
C ARG A 67 -11.96 1.44 -19.51
N ASP A 68 -13.01 2.23 -19.66
CA ASP A 68 -12.98 3.64 -20.11
C ASP A 68 -12.34 4.59 -19.09
N TRP A 69 -12.11 4.13 -17.85
CA TRP A 69 -11.39 4.89 -16.84
C TRP A 69 -9.86 4.82 -17.00
N VAL A 70 -9.39 3.97 -17.90
CA VAL A 70 -7.95 3.83 -18.23
C VAL A 70 -7.72 4.46 -19.60
N HIS A 71 -6.99 5.57 -19.63
CA HIS A 71 -6.68 6.28 -20.88
C HIS A 71 -5.39 7.11 -20.75
N SER A 72 -4.65 7.20 -21.83
CA SER A 72 -3.46 8.07 -21.95
C SER A 72 -2.48 7.97 -20.76
N GLY A 73 -2.18 6.74 -20.31
CA GLY A 73 -1.27 6.52 -19.17
C GLY A 73 -1.83 6.90 -17.82
N ARG A 74 -3.14 7.08 -17.71
CA ARG A 74 -3.85 7.47 -16.48
C ARG A 74 -5.00 6.52 -16.15
N ILE A 75 -5.42 6.57 -14.88
CA ILE A 75 -6.56 5.81 -14.39
C ILE A 75 -7.39 6.64 -13.43
N TRP A 76 -8.71 6.72 -13.68
CA TRP A 76 -9.66 7.25 -12.71
C TRP A 76 -9.95 6.22 -11.63
N ILE A 77 -9.90 6.62 -10.36
CA ILE A 77 -10.18 5.75 -9.22
C ILE A 77 -11.30 6.34 -8.37
N GLN A 78 -12.42 5.64 -8.34
CA GLN A 78 -13.52 5.93 -7.42
C GLN A 78 -13.20 5.35 -6.04
N ARG A 79 -13.17 6.20 -5.01
CA ARG A 79 -12.85 5.80 -3.64
C ARG A 79 -14.10 5.49 -2.84
N ALA A 80 -14.04 4.43 -2.04
CA ALA A 80 -15.08 4.03 -1.11
C ALA A 80 -15.03 4.86 0.19
N LYS A 81 -16.12 4.79 0.98
CA LYS A 81 -16.20 5.38 2.33
C LYS A 81 -15.90 6.89 2.35
N ASN A 82 -16.51 7.64 1.43
CA ASN A 82 -16.32 9.09 1.30
C ASN A 82 -14.83 9.51 1.07
N GLY A 83 -14.02 8.62 0.50
CA GLY A 83 -12.65 8.95 0.08
C GLY A 83 -12.67 9.91 -1.12
N ILE A 84 -11.54 10.58 -1.35
CA ILE A 84 -11.37 11.50 -2.47
C ILE A 84 -11.09 10.71 -3.73
N SER A 85 -12.02 10.75 -4.69
CA SER A 85 -11.88 10.11 -6.01
C SER A 85 -11.17 11.05 -6.96
N GLN A 86 -10.20 10.53 -7.71
CA GLN A 86 -9.37 11.34 -8.60
C GLN A 86 -8.68 10.49 -9.65
N GLU A 87 -8.04 11.15 -10.59
CA GLU A 87 -7.21 10.53 -11.62
C GLU A 87 -5.78 10.36 -11.13
N TYR A 88 -5.15 9.26 -11.50
CA TYR A 88 -3.76 8.92 -11.14
C TYR A 88 -2.97 8.56 -12.40
N ASN A 89 -1.69 8.90 -12.41
CA ASN A 89 -0.77 8.40 -13.42
C ASN A 89 -0.53 6.90 -13.22
N LEU A 90 -0.58 6.13 -14.30
CA LEU A 90 -0.16 4.74 -14.30
C LEU A 90 1.36 4.63 -14.35
N HIS A 91 1.90 3.68 -13.61
CA HIS A 91 3.29 3.29 -13.77
C HIS A 91 3.44 2.53 -15.11
N PRO A 92 4.52 2.73 -15.90
CA PRO A 92 4.69 2.04 -17.18
C PRO A 92 4.54 0.52 -17.13
N ALA A 93 5.00 -0.11 -16.03
CA ALA A 93 4.81 -1.55 -15.82
C ALA A 93 3.35 -1.94 -15.61
N SER A 94 2.54 -1.09 -14.96
CA SER A 94 1.09 -1.31 -14.79
C SER A 94 0.36 -1.18 -16.12
N GLU A 95 0.72 -0.18 -16.91
CA GLU A 95 0.18 0.04 -18.25
C GLU A 95 0.43 -1.19 -19.14
N LYS A 96 1.68 -1.68 -19.14
CA LYS A 96 2.03 -2.90 -19.90
C LYS A 96 1.28 -4.15 -19.44
N LEU A 97 1.07 -4.31 -18.15
CA LEU A 97 0.28 -5.43 -17.61
C LEU A 97 -1.19 -5.33 -18.01
N LEU A 98 -1.76 -4.11 -18.04
CA LEU A 98 -3.13 -3.86 -18.47
C LEU A 98 -3.29 -4.15 -19.97
N GLU A 99 -2.38 -3.70 -20.82
CA GLU A 99 -2.36 -4.03 -22.24
C GLU A 99 -2.40 -5.55 -22.46
N LEU A 100 -1.44 -6.28 -21.86
CA LEU A 100 -1.37 -7.74 -21.98
C LEU A 100 -2.63 -8.43 -21.46
N TYR A 101 -3.25 -7.89 -20.42
CA TYR A 101 -4.51 -8.43 -19.92
C TYR A 101 -5.67 -8.14 -20.88
N LEU A 102 -5.78 -6.92 -21.39
CA LEU A 102 -6.87 -6.55 -22.30
C LEU A 102 -6.77 -7.29 -23.62
N ASP A 103 -5.57 -7.46 -24.17
CA ASP A 103 -5.32 -8.31 -25.33
C ASP A 103 -5.75 -9.76 -25.09
N GLN A 104 -5.40 -10.33 -23.95
CA GLN A 104 -5.80 -11.69 -23.56
C GLN A 104 -7.31 -11.81 -23.33
N ARG A 105 -7.94 -10.75 -22.82
CA ARG A 105 -9.37 -10.70 -22.55
C ARG A 105 -10.17 -10.68 -23.86
N GLY A 106 -9.68 -9.98 -24.86
CA GLY A 106 -10.37 -9.71 -26.10
C GLY A 106 -11.53 -8.72 -25.93
N GLU A 107 -12.33 -8.60 -26.99
CA GLU A 107 -13.50 -7.73 -26.99
C GLU A 107 -14.68 -8.42 -26.29
N ASP A 108 -15.36 -7.67 -25.45
CA ASP A 108 -16.63 -8.03 -24.82
C ASP A 108 -17.38 -6.75 -24.41
N ALA A 109 -18.69 -6.87 -24.22
CA ALA A 109 -19.56 -5.75 -23.87
C ALA A 109 -19.51 -5.34 -22.38
N ASN A 110 -18.71 -6.04 -21.55
CA ASN A 110 -18.66 -5.75 -20.10
C ASN A 110 -17.81 -4.50 -19.84
N PRO A 111 -18.37 -3.44 -19.23
CA PRO A 111 -17.67 -2.18 -19.03
C PRO A 111 -16.60 -2.23 -17.92
N TYR A 112 -16.63 -3.23 -17.05
CA TYR A 112 -15.69 -3.33 -15.94
C TYR A 112 -14.30 -3.74 -16.39
N LEU A 113 -13.27 -3.16 -15.78
CA LEU A 113 -11.88 -3.44 -16.13
C LEU A 113 -11.50 -4.90 -15.80
N PHE A 114 -11.87 -5.39 -14.63
CA PHE A 114 -11.57 -6.76 -14.23
C PHE A 114 -12.84 -7.63 -14.23
N VAL A 115 -12.76 -8.75 -14.91
CA VAL A 115 -13.87 -9.68 -15.05
C VAL A 115 -13.48 -11.11 -14.63
N SER A 116 -14.48 -11.87 -14.19
CA SER A 116 -14.40 -13.32 -14.08
C SER A 116 -15.18 -13.97 -15.20
N ARG A 117 -14.71 -15.12 -15.67
CA ARG A 117 -15.41 -15.98 -16.63
C ARG A 117 -15.80 -17.26 -15.89
N GLU A 118 -17.05 -17.31 -15.48
CA GLU A 118 -17.61 -18.50 -14.84
C GLU A 118 -18.74 -19.01 -15.71
N SER A 119 -18.70 -20.30 -16.05
CA SER A 119 -19.73 -20.98 -16.85
C SER A 119 -20.09 -20.26 -18.16
N GLY A 120 -19.08 -19.70 -18.86
CA GLY A 120 -19.26 -18.98 -20.12
C GLY A 120 -19.76 -17.54 -19.99
N ASN A 121 -20.14 -17.08 -18.79
CA ASN A 121 -20.60 -15.71 -18.56
C ASN A 121 -19.45 -14.80 -18.11
N ILE A 122 -19.38 -13.61 -18.74
CA ILE A 122 -18.43 -12.56 -18.34
C ILE A 122 -19.12 -11.66 -17.31
N ARG A 123 -18.63 -11.67 -16.08
CA ARG A 123 -19.14 -10.86 -14.97
C ARG A 123 -18.03 -10.00 -14.36
N PRO A 124 -18.36 -8.85 -13.75
CA PRO A 124 -17.38 -8.10 -12.97
C PRO A 124 -16.74 -9.01 -11.91
N ILE A 125 -15.43 -8.84 -11.68
CA ILE A 125 -14.75 -9.60 -10.63
C ILE A 125 -15.38 -9.30 -9.27
N SER A 126 -15.70 -10.32 -8.50
CA SER A 126 -16.27 -10.13 -7.18
C SER A 126 -15.19 -9.85 -6.14
N SER A 127 -15.56 -9.09 -5.11
CA SER A 127 -14.68 -8.85 -3.95
C SER A 127 -14.27 -10.16 -3.26
N GLY A 128 -15.16 -11.17 -3.21
CA GLY A 128 -14.86 -12.51 -2.70
C GLY A 128 -13.79 -13.22 -3.52
N LEU A 129 -13.89 -13.18 -4.85
CA LEU A 129 -12.88 -13.79 -5.73
C LEU A 129 -11.51 -13.14 -5.56
N ILE A 130 -11.44 -11.79 -5.46
CA ILE A 130 -10.18 -11.08 -5.19
C ILE A 130 -9.55 -11.57 -3.88
N TYR A 131 -10.36 -11.76 -2.83
CA TYR A 131 -9.89 -12.27 -1.55
C TYR A 131 -9.30 -13.69 -1.69
N HIS A 132 -10.02 -14.61 -2.32
CA HIS A 132 -9.55 -15.99 -2.50
C HIS A 132 -8.30 -16.08 -3.38
N LEU A 133 -8.22 -15.29 -4.45
CA LEU A 133 -7.03 -15.21 -5.29
C LEU A 133 -5.82 -14.71 -4.48
N PHE A 134 -6.01 -13.66 -3.68
CA PHE A 134 -4.94 -13.14 -2.83
C PHE A 134 -4.46 -14.18 -1.82
N GLN A 135 -5.37 -14.85 -1.11
CA GLN A 135 -5.04 -15.93 -0.17
C GLN A 135 -4.19 -17.02 -0.84
N LYS A 136 -4.62 -17.46 -2.03
CA LYS A 136 -3.91 -18.47 -2.83
C LYS A 136 -2.49 -18.04 -3.17
N TYR A 137 -2.30 -16.81 -3.66
CA TYR A 137 -0.97 -16.34 -4.07
C TYR A 137 -0.09 -16.01 -2.87
N ALA A 138 -0.65 -15.44 -1.82
CA ALA A 138 0.07 -15.15 -0.58
C ALA A 138 0.57 -16.44 0.10
N ALA A 139 -0.25 -17.50 0.11
CA ALA A 139 0.17 -18.82 0.61
C ALA A 139 1.32 -19.40 -0.23
N ARG A 140 1.21 -19.35 -1.56
CA ARG A 140 2.26 -19.81 -2.47
C ARG A 140 3.57 -19.03 -2.36
N ALA A 141 3.48 -17.74 -2.04
CA ALA A 141 4.62 -16.87 -1.81
C ALA A 141 5.29 -17.08 -0.45
N GLY A 142 4.75 -17.95 0.40
CA GLY A 142 5.23 -18.16 1.76
C GLY A 142 4.97 -16.99 2.71
N ILE A 143 4.03 -16.09 2.38
CA ILE A 143 3.65 -14.99 3.26
C ILE A 143 2.99 -15.55 4.52
N ALA A 144 3.36 -15.01 5.68
CA ALA A 144 2.84 -15.44 6.97
C ALA A 144 1.31 -15.31 7.04
N PRO A 145 0.57 -16.26 7.63
CA PRO A 145 -0.89 -16.30 7.65
C PRO A 145 -1.53 -15.00 8.12
N GLU A 146 -0.97 -14.36 9.12
CA GLU A 146 -1.46 -13.10 9.69
C GLU A 146 -1.29 -11.88 8.78
N LYS A 147 -0.55 -12.03 7.67
CA LYS A 147 -0.38 -11.02 6.61
C LYS A 147 -1.23 -11.32 5.37
N ARG A 148 -1.98 -12.42 5.32
CA ARG A 148 -2.72 -12.86 4.14
C ARG A 148 -4.09 -12.20 4.01
N PHE A 149 -4.17 -10.88 3.94
CA PHE A 149 -5.40 -10.12 3.68
C PHE A 149 -5.15 -9.03 2.64
N VAL A 150 -6.08 -8.82 1.71
CA VAL A 150 -5.87 -7.95 0.55
C VAL A 150 -5.46 -6.53 0.93
N HIS A 151 -6.04 -5.98 2.01
CA HIS A 151 -5.76 -4.62 2.48
C HIS A 151 -4.30 -4.42 2.90
N ILE A 152 -3.56 -5.51 3.12
CA ILE A 152 -2.12 -5.45 3.43
C ILE A 152 -1.33 -4.78 2.31
N LEU A 153 -1.74 -4.93 1.03
CA LEU A 153 -1.10 -4.26 -0.10
C LEU A 153 -1.20 -2.74 0.02
N ARG A 154 -2.35 -2.25 0.48
CA ARG A 154 -2.55 -0.81 0.74
C ARG A 154 -1.71 -0.33 1.93
N HIS A 155 -1.60 -1.13 2.99
CA HIS A 155 -0.68 -0.82 4.09
C HIS A 155 0.77 -0.80 3.61
N SER A 156 1.14 -1.75 2.77
CA SER A 156 2.51 -1.86 2.24
C SER A 156 2.89 -0.65 1.39
N ILE A 157 2.04 -0.25 0.44
CA ILE A 157 2.38 0.93 -0.39
C ILE A 157 2.47 2.20 0.46
N ALA A 158 1.59 2.39 1.44
CA ALA A 158 1.67 3.55 2.33
C ALA A 158 3.02 3.63 3.06
N VAL A 159 3.47 2.51 3.64
CA VAL A 159 4.77 2.42 4.31
C VAL A 159 5.92 2.60 3.32
N HIS A 160 5.83 2.01 2.13
CA HIS A 160 6.87 2.10 1.11
C HIS A 160 7.04 3.52 0.57
N LEU A 161 5.95 4.28 0.38
CA LEU A 161 6.01 5.68 -0.03
C LEU A 161 6.65 6.56 1.05
N LEU A 162 6.24 6.38 2.32
CA LEU A 162 6.88 7.07 3.44
C LEU A 162 8.37 6.75 3.55
N ASN A 163 8.74 5.47 3.37
CA ASN A 163 10.15 5.05 3.37
C ASN A 163 10.93 5.57 2.15
N ALA A 164 10.25 5.91 1.05
CA ALA A 164 10.83 6.57 -0.11
C ALA A 164 10.94 8.10 0.06
N GLY A 165 10.48 8.65 1.19
CA GLY A 165 10.61 10.07 1.54
C GLY A 165 9.39 10.92 1.21
N TRP A 166 8.28 10.33 0.83
CA TRP A 166 7.02 11.05 0.62
C TRP A 166 6.52 11.63 1.95
N ASP A 167 5.89 12.80 1.87
CA ASP A 167 5.23 13.36 3.03
C ASP A 167 3.92 12.63 3.35
N ILE A 168 3.50 12.71 4.61
CA ILE A 168 2.28 12.03 5.06
C ILE A 168 1.02 12.58 4.37
N SER A 169 1.03 13.87 4.01
CA SER A 169 -0.01 14.51 3.21
C SER A 169 -0.06 13.97 1.79
N ASP A 170 1.09 13.73 1.16
CA ASP A 170 1.16 13.15 -0.18
C ASP A 170 0.65 11.70 -0.17
N VAL A 171 1.01 10.93 0.86
CA VAL A 171 0.50 9.57 1.04
C VAL A 171 -0.99 9.56 1.35
N GLN A 172 -1.49 10.55 2.09
CA GLN A 172 -2.92 10.74 2.33
C GLN A 172 -3.67 10.95 1.02
N ASP A 173 -3.20 11.89 0.19
CA ASP A 173 -3.76 12.20 -1.11
C ASP A 173 -3.71 10.97 -2.03
N TRP A 174 -2.54 10.33 -2.15
CA TRP A 174 -2.37 9.11 -2.95
C TRP A 174 -3.35 7.99 -2.59
N LEU A 175 -3.61 7.81 -1.31
CA LEU A 175 -4.57 6.83 -0.83
C LEU A 175 -6.03 7.30 -0.93
N GLY A 176 -6.28 8.57 -1.22
CA GLY A 176 -7.62 9.17 -1.22
C GLY A 176 -8.24 9.16 0.18
N HIS A 177 -7.46 9.40 1.23
CA HIS A 177 -7.97 9.53 2.60
C HIS A 177 -8.48 10.95 2.84
N LYS A 178 -9.76 11.10 3.14
CA LYS A 178 -10.34 12.41 3.54
C LYS A 178 -9.78 12.88 4.89
N ASP A 179 -9.51 11.96 5.81
CA ASP A 179 -9.03 12.25 7.16
C ASP A 179 -7.57 11.79 7.32
N ILE A 180 -6.70 12.74 7.69
CA ILE A 180 -5.26 12.50 7.91
C ILE A 180 -5.00 11.45 8.98
N ARG A 181 -5.89 11.29 9.97
CA ARG A 181 -5.78 10.29 11.01
C ARG A 181 -5.66 8.88 10.47
N ASN A 182 -6.31 8.61 9.32
CA ASN A 182 -6.22 7.31 8.63
C ASN A 182 -4.84 7.05 8.02
N THR A 183 -4.01 8.09 7.84
CA THR A 183 -2.65 8.00 7.30
C THR A 183 -1.60 8.13 8.41
N ALA A 184 -1.90 8.87 9.47
CA ALA A 184 -1.00 9.11 10.60
C ALA A 184 -0.52 7.81 11.27
N ILE A 185 -1.33 6.75 11.21
CA ILE A 185 -0.98 5.42 11.70
C ILE A 185 0.29 4.85 11.06
N TYR A 186 0.58 5.20 9.78
CA TYR A 186 1.79 4.75 9.08
C TYR A 186 3.03 5.56 9.45
N GLY A 187 2.87 6.82 9.88
CA GLY A 187 3.97 7.70 10.25
C GLY A 187 4.79 7.20 11.45
N LYS A 188 4.15 6.42 12.32
CA LYS A 188 4.82 5.81 13.48
C LYS A 188 5.75 4.66 13.11
N ILE A 189 5.62 4.07 11.91
CA ILE A 189 6.37 2.88 11.47
C ILE A 189 7.68 3.29 10.80
N SER A 190 7.76 4.48 10.22
CA SER A 190 8.90 4.89 9.39
C SER A 190 10.00 5.61 10.20
N ASN A 191 10.88 4.84 10.88
CA ASN A 191 12.13 5.38 11.43
C ASN A 191 13.09 5.84 10.32
N LYS A 192 13.09 5.19 9.14
CA LYS A 192 13.92 5.54 7.98
C LYS A 192 13.71 6.97 7.50
N ARG A 193 12.49 7.50 7.62
CA ARG A 193 12.21 8.89 7.24
C ARG A 193 12.96 9.89 8.11
N ARG A 194 13.00 9.68 9.44
CA ARG A 194 13.77 10.55 10.35
C ARG A 194 15.25 10.55 10.02
N GLU A 195 15.81 9.38 9.73
CA GLU A 195 17.21 9.25 9.32
C GLU A 195 17.48 9.97 8.00
N MET A 196 16.58 9.84 7.00
CA MET A 196 16.75 10.54 5.72
C MET A 196 16.61 12.05 5.87
N GLN A 197 15.65 12.52 6.67
CA GLN A 197 15.50 13.95 6.96
C GLN A 197 16.72 14.50 7.70
N PHE A 198 17.23 13.75 8.68
CA PHE A 198 18.47 14.12 9.38
C PHE A 198 19.67 14.16 8.44
N LYS A 199 19.81 13.17 7.55
CA LYS A 199 20.87 13.19 6.51
C LYS A 199 20.73 14.35 5.53
N LYS A 200 19.49 14.73 5.15
CA LYS A 200 19.23 15.93 4.33
C LYS A 200 19.63 17.20 5.08
N LEU A 201 19.29 17.29 6.35
CA LEU A 201 19.66 18.41 7.23
C LEU A 201 21.19 18.57 7.31
N LEU A 202 21.91 17.47 7.49
CA LEU A 202 23.38 17.47 7.54
C LEU A 202 24.03 17.86 6.19
N LYS A 203 23.34 17.62 5.06
CA LYS A 203 23.82 17.98 3.73
C LYS A 203 23.48 19.43 3.36
N SER A 204 22.49 20.05 4.01
CA SER A 204 22.21 21.47 3.81
C SER A 204 23.30 22.28 4.53
N ASN A 205 24.19 22.91 3.76
CA ASN A 205 25.29 23.74 4.28
C ASN A 205 24.83 24.94 5.13
N GLU A 206 23.54 25.23 5.17
CA GLU A 206 22.98 26.38 5.93
C GLU A 206 23.20 26.25 7.43
N ILE A 207 23.07 25.04 8.02
CA ILE A 207 23.27 24.85 9.45
C ILE A 207 24.76 24.78 9.81
N ALA A 208 25.57 24.19 8.96
CA ALA A 208 27.03 24.12 9.19
C ALA A 208 27.65 25.52 9.23
N ASN A 209 27.18 26.44 8.36
CA ASN A 209 27.66 27.81 8.32
C ASN A 209 27.13 28.69 9.48
N THR A 210 26.00 28.34 10.06
CA THR A 210 25.43 29.11 11.19
C THR A 210 26.10 28.73 12.53
N LEU A 211 26.57 27.50 12.67
CA LEU A 211 27.22 27.00 13.89
C LEU A 211 28.74 27.16 13.88
N SER A 212 29.37 27.35 12.73
CA SER A 212 30.81 27.60 12.60
C SER A 212 31.19 29.09 12.67
N GLY A 213 30.22 29.95 12.93
CA GLY A 213 30.42 31.39 13.18
C GLY A 213 30.67 31.73 14.66
N VAL A 214 31.12 30.77 15.50
CA VAL A 214 31.57 30.99 16.88
C VAL A 214 33.09 30.87 16.93
#